data_b91a732a4a929282ec6a11f073e264e3
#
_entry.id   b91a732a4a929282ec6a11f073e264e3
#
_cell.length_a   1.000
_cell.length_b   1.000
_cell.length_c   1.000
_cell.angle_alpha   90.00
_cell.angle_beta   90.00
_cell.angle_gamma   90.00
#
_symmetry.space_group_name_H-M   'P 1'
#
loop_
_entity.id
_entity.type
_entity.pdbx_description
1 polymer ?
#
loop_
_entity_poly.entity_id
_entity_poly.type
_entity_poly.pdbx_seq_one_letter_code
_entity_poly.pdbx_strand_id
1 'polypeptide(L)'
;MCIRDSIKSFNIPMVVLDNYVDSPLVARVGCDSAEGIRQAVRYLWSKGHDRIGFLGGEPDSIVTIERKQAYSDALAELGLVEDPAAVKYGCFSAKGTKKRILEIAETGVTAVVCISDLLACTAVKELIRAGYSVPEDISITGYDNLPPSEYSQPPITTLSQNRIHIGKTTFFMLQQMKNGIHIKSVMPVSYTHLTLP
;
A
#
# COMPACT_ATOMS: atom_id res chain seq x y z
N MET A 1 -7.08 -22.90 -10.38
CA MET A 1 -8.18 -22.66 -9.42
C MET A 1 -7.79 -21.43 -8.61
N CYS A 2 -8.54 -20.35 -8.72
CA CYS A 2 -8.24 -19.10 -8.00
C CYS A 2 -8.65 -19.28 -6.53
N ILE A 3 -7.89 -18.69 -5.59
CA ILE A 3 -8.23 -18.71 -4.16
C ILE A 3 -9.66 -18.20 -3.92
N ARG A 4 -10.12 -17.21 -4.69
CA ARG A 4 -11.50 -16.69 -4.62
C ARG A 4 -12.56 -17.75 -4.93
N ASP A 5 -12.30 -18.63 -5.90
CA ASP A 5 -13.23 -19.71 -6.27
C ASP A 5 -13.29 -20.78 -5.18
N SER A 6 -12.14 -21.10 -4.58
CA SER A 6 -12.07 -22.00 -3.43
C SER A 6 -12.84 -21.47 -2.22
N ILE A 7 -12.70 -20.18 -1.92
CA ILE A 7 -13.42 -19.53 -0.82
C ILE A 7 -14.94 -19.66 -1.01
N LYS A 8 -15.45 -19.46 -2.24
CA LYS A 8 -16.89 -19.58 -2.54
C LYS A 8 -17.43 -21.00 -2.37
N SER A 9 -16.57 -22.02 -2.48
CA SER A 9 -16.98 -23.43 -2.32
C SER A 9 -17.13 -23.84 -0.85
N PHE A 10 -16.58 -23.08 0.11
CA PHE A 10 -16.72 -23.36 1.52
C PHE A 10 -18.03 -22.78 2.07
N ASN A 11 -18.81 -23.62 2.72
CA ASN A 11 -20.07 -23.20 3.37
C ASN A 11 -19.84 -22.87 4.85
N ILE A 12 -18.85 -22.01 5.13
CA ILE A 12 -18.50 -21.55 6.47
C ILE A 12 -18.34 -20.01 6.47
N PRO A 13 -18.68 -19.34 7.57
CA PRO A 13 -18.39 -17.92 7.73
C PRO A 13 -16.89 -17.62 7.65
N MET A 14 -16.52 -16.64 6.84
CA MET A 14 -15.13 -16.22 6.66
C MET A 14 -15.01 -14.69 6.72
N VAL A 15 -13.88 -14.24 7.21
CA VAL A 15 -13.49 -12.82 7.09
C VAL A 15 -12.19 -12.74 6.29
N VAL A 16 -12.21 -11.91 5.25
CA VAL A 16 -11.01 -11.65 4.41
C VAL A 16 -10.45 -10.28 4.75
N LEU A 17 -9.12 -10.18 4.79
CA LEU A 17 -8.40 -8.93 5.00
C LEU A 17 -7.95 -8.36 3.65
N ASP A 18 -8.17 -7.05 3.47
CA ASP A 18 -7.69 -6.29 2.30
C ASP A 18 -8.03 -6.93 0.94
N ASN A 19 -9.07 -7.74 0.90
CA ASN A 19 -9.53 -8.40 -0.31
C ASN A 19 -11.05 -8.37 -0.38
N TYR A 20 -11.60 -8.71 -1.55
CA TYR A 20 -13.04 -8.78 -1.75
C TYR A 20 -13.43 -10.13 -2.35
N VAL A 21 -14.42 -10.77 -1.74
CA VAL A 21 -15.07 -11.96 -2.25
C VAL A 21 -16.58 -11.77 -2.12
N ASP A 22 -17.29 -11.78 -3.24
CA ASP A 22 -18.74 -11.68 -3.26
C ASP A 22 -19.37 -13.01 -2.85
N SER A 23 -19.73 -13.09 -1.58
CA SER A 23 -20.40 -14.23 -0.97
C SER A 23 -21.12 -13.78 0.29
N PRO A 24 -22.34 -14.29 0.58
CA PRO A 24 -23.08 -13.96 1.80
C PRO A 24 -22.40 -14.46 3.08
N LEU A 25 -21.48 -15.42 2.96
CA LEU A 25 -20.71 -15.98 4.08
C LEU A 25 -19.34 -15.32 4.25
N VAL A 26 -18.99 -14.34 3.41
CA VAL A 26 -17.71 -13.67 3.47
C VAL A 26 -17.88 -12.20 3.81
N ALA A 27 -17.27 -11.78 4.89
CA ALA A 27 -17.16 -10.38 5.24
C ALA A 27 -15.73 -9.86 4.97
N ARG A 28 -15.60 -8.54 4.72
CA ARG A 28 -14.31 -7.88 4.54
C ARG A 28 -13.98 -7.02 5.75
N VAL A 29 -12.74 -7.10 6.19
CA VAL A 29 -12.11 -6.10 7.06
C VAL A 29 -10.93 -5.49 6.29
N GLY A 30 -10.86 -4.18 6.25
CA GLY A 30 -9.78 -3.46 5.57
C GLY A 30 -9.42 -2.17 6.30
N CYS A 31 -8.34 -1.55 5.90
CA CYS A 31 -7.95 -0.21 6.34
C CYS A 31 -8.45 0.83 5.33
N ASP A 32 -8.61 2.07 5.78
CA ASP A 32 -8.70 3.20 4.87
C ASP A 32 -7.32 3.47 4.25
N SER A 33 -6.95 2.61 3.31
CA SER A 33 -5.66 2.70 2.64
C SER A 33 -5.57 3.94 1.74
N ALA A 34 -6.71 4.47 1.31
CA ALA A 34 -6.77 5.67 0.49
C ALA A 34 -6.29 6.89 1.28
N GLU A 35 -6.79 7.10 2.50
CA GLU A 35 -6.33 8.22 3.32
C GLU A 35 -4.84 8.10 3.68
N GLY A 36 -4.34 6.89 3.93
CA GLY A 36 -2.91 6.67 4.15
C GLY A 36 -2.06 7.13 2.96
N ILE A 37 -2.41 6.76 1.75
CA ILE A 37 -1.68 7.19 0.54
C ILE A 37 -1.78 8.71 0.36
N ARG A 38 -2.93 9.34 0.60
CA ARG A 38 -3.05 10.81 0.57
C ARG A 38 -2.09 11.46 1.58
N GLN A 39 -1.96 10.92 2.78
CA GLN A 39 -1.01 11.40 3.78
C GLN A 39 0.44 11.29 3.30
N ALA A 40 0.83 10.18 2.67
CA ALA A 40 2.17 10.02 2.11
C ALA A 40 2.47 11.07 1.04
N VAL A 41 1.54 11.29 0.09
CA VAL A 41 1.70 12.29 -0.96
C VAL A 41 1.79 13.69 -0.39
N ARG A 42 0.87 14.07 0.54
CA ARG A 42 0.91 15.39 1.21
C ARG A 42 2.19 15.59 2.01
N TYR A 43 2.69 14.55 2.68
CA TYR A 43 3.96 14.61 3.39
C TYR A 43 5.12 14.90 2.44
N LEU A 44 5.25 14.17 1.34
CA LEU A 44 6.29 14.39 0.35
C LEU A 44 6.19 15.80 -0.24
N TRP A 45 4.99 16.23 -0.59
CA TRP A 45 4.77 17.60 -1.06
C TRP A 45 5.20 18.65 -0.04
N SER A 46 4.91 18.46 1.26
CA SER A 46 5.33 19.36 2.34
C SER A 46 6.86 19.41 2.52
N LYS A 47 7.58 18.42 2.01
CA LYS A 47 9.05 18.38 1.96
C LYS A 47 9.63 18.99 0.68
N GLY A 48 8.78 19.53 -0.20
CA GLY A 48 9.19 20.21 -1.42
C GLY A 48 9.22 19.33 -2.66
N HIS A 49 8.69 18.09 -2.59
CA HIS A 49 8.61 17.23 -3.76
C HIS A 49 7.37 17.57 -4.59
N ASP A 50 7.57 17.97 -5.83
CA ASP A 50 6.54 18.27 -6.83
C ASP A 50 6.47 17.21 -7.95
N ARG A 51 7.48 16.37 -8.05
CA ARG A 51 7.55 15.24 -9.00
C ARG A 51 7.60 13.93 -8.22
N ILE A 52 6.43 13.38 -7.97
CA ILE A 52 6.24 12.19 -7.13
C ILE A 52 5.84 11.02 -8.02
N GLY A 53 6.56 9.91 -7.94
CA GLY A 53 6.24 8.67 -8.65
C GLY A 53 5.43 7.70 -7.78
N PHE A 54 4.96 6.62 -8.40
CA PHE A 54 4.19 5.57 -7.72
C PHE A 54 4.69 4.17 -8.11
N LEU A 55 4.96 3.35 -7.10
CA LEU A 55 5.32 1.94 -7.27
C LEU A 55 4.24 1.04 -6.67
N GLY A 56 3.37 0.51 -7.53
CA GLY A 56 2.27 -0.40 -7.19
C GLY A 56 2.68 -1.87 -7.15
N GLY A 57 1.79 -2.70 -6.62
CA GLY A 57 1.85 -4.16 -6.69
C GLY A 57 1.23 -4.69 -7.99
N GLU A 58 0.56 -5.85 -7.90
CA GLU A 58 -0.17 -6.41 -9.05
C GLU A 58 -1.29 -5.43 -9.50
N PRO A 59 -1.37 -5.10 -10.78
CA PRO A 59 -2.26 -4.02 -11.27
C PRO A 59 -3.75 -4.34 -11.09
N ASP A 60 -4.13 -5.61 -11.06
CA ASP A 60 -5.51 -6.09 -10.87
C ASP A 60 -5.88 -6.33 -9.39
N SER A 61 -4.93 -6.13 -8.48
CA SER A 61 -5.19 -6.19 -7.04
C SER A 61 -6.06 -5.00 -6.62
N ILE A 62 -7.13 -5.27 -5.87
CA ILE A 62 -8.01 -4.23 -5.34
C ILE A 62 -7.26 -3.20 -4.49
N VAL A 63 -6.28 -3.65 -3.72
CA VAL A 63 -5.42 -2.78 -2.90
C VAL A 63 -4.57 -1.85 -3.77
N THR A 64 -4.02 -2.37 -4.87
CA THR A 64 -3.24 -1.57 -5.81
C THR A 64 -4.13 -0.53 -6.49
N ILE A 65 -5.34 -0.92 -6.92
CA ILE A 65 -6.30 -0.02 -7.57
C ILE A 65 -6.72 1.10 -6.63
N GLU A 66 -7.15 0.77 -5.40
CA GLU A 66 -7.58 1.75 -4.39
C GLU A 66 -6.45 2.73 -4.04
N ARG A 67 -5.23 2.22 -3.80
CA ARG A 67 -4.06 3.04 -3.46
C ARG A 67 -3.59 3.91 -4.63
N LYS A 68 -3.64 3.38 -5.85
CA LYS A 68 -3.30 4.17 -7.05
C LYS A 68 -4.29 5.31 -7.26
N GLN A 69 -5.59 5.05 -7.11
CA GLN A 69 -6.60 6.10 -7.23
C GLN A 69 -6.36 7.20 -6.18
N ALA A 70 -6.13 6.82 -4.92
CA ALA A 70 -5.84 7.77 -3.85
C ALA A 70 -4.58 8.61 -4.10
N TYR A 71 -3.55 8.03 -4.71
CA TYR A 71 -2.35 8.75 -5.13
C TYR A 71 -2.70 9.79 -6.21
N SER A 72 -3.46 9.40 -7.25
CA SER A 72 -3.88 10.32 -8.32
C SER A 72 -4.71 11.48 -7.79
N ASP A 73 -5.69 11.15 -6.92
CA ASP A 73 -6.57 12.15 -6.29
C ASP A 73 -5.75 13.14 -5.46
N ALA A 74 -4.77 12.64 -4.68
CA ALA A 74 -3.93 13.49 -3.84
C ALA A 74 -3.03 14.42 -4.66
N LEU A 75 -2.48 13.97 -5.79
CA LEU A 75 -1.74 14.85 -6.70
C LEU A 75 -2.66 15.93 -7.26
N ALA A 76 -3.85 15.56 -7.72
CA ALA A 76 -4.83 16.51 -8.27
C ALA A 76 -5.26 17.56 -7.22
N GLU A 77 -5.52 17.15 -5.96
CA GLU A 77 -5.84 18.05 -4.84
C GLU A 77 -4.73 19.09 -4.59
N LEU A 78 -3.47 18.72 -4.82
CA LEU A 78 -2.30 19.59 -4.63
C LEU A 78 -1.91 20.39 -5.88
N GLY A 79 -2.65 20.22 -6.99
CA GLY A 79 -2.33 20.84 -8.27
C GLY A 79 -1.09 20.26 -8.96
N LEU A 80 -0.66 19.07 -8.56
CA LEU A 80 0.47 18.37 -9.16
C LEU A 80 0.03 17.54 -10.38
N VAL A 81 0.91 17.41 -11.35
CA VAL A 81 0.67 16.61 -12.55
C VAL A 81 1.18 15.19 -12.36
N GLU A 82 0.31 14.20 -12.56
CA GLU A 82 0.72 12.81 -12.61
C GLU A 82 1.49 12.53 -13.90
N ASP A 83 2.71 12.03 -13.80
CA ASP A 83 3.47 11.52 -14.94
C ASP A 83 3.19 10.01 -15.11
N PRO A 84 2.49 9.57 -16.18
CA PRO A 84 2.22 8.16 -16.40
C PRO A 84 3.49 7.30 -16.53
N ALA A 85 4.62 7.90 -16.95
CA ALA A 85 5.89 7.20 -17.05
C ALA A 85 6.47 6.87 -15.67
N ALA A 86 6.14 7.67 -14.65
CA ALA A 86 6.55 7.49 -13.26
C ALA A 86 5.60 6.60 -12.45
N VAL A 87 4.56 6.05 -13.05
CA VAL A 87 3.65 5.08 -12.45
C VAL A 87 3.99 3.69 -12.95
N LYS A 88 4.46 2.83 -12.05
CA LYS A 88 4.81 1.46 -12.41
C LYS A 88 4.17 0.46 -11.45
N TYR A 89 3.90 -0.70 -12.01
CA TYR A 89 3.36 -1.83 -11.27
C TYR A 89 4.41 -2.94 -11.26
N GLY A 90 4.68 -3.47 -10.09
CA GLY A 90 5.64 -4.57 -9.92
C GLY A 90 4.93 -5.81 -9.39
N CYS A 91 5.49 -6.98 -9.66
CA CYS A 91 5.23 -8.13 -8.81
C CYS A 91 6.07 -7.99 -7.54
N PHE A 92 5.63 -8.60 -6.44
CA PHE A 92 6.37 -8.60 -5.16
C PHE A 92 7.71 -9.39 -5.24
N SER A 93 8.28 -9.52 -6.44
CA SER A 93 9.60 -10.10 -6.66
C SER A 93 10.67 -9.02 -6.71
N ALA A 94 11.83 -9.29 -6.12
CA ALA A 94 12.96 -8.36 -6.13
C ALA A 94 13.38 -7.95 -7.57
N LYS A 95 13.34 -8.89 -8.51
CA LYS A 95 13.71 -8.63 -9.92
C LYS A 95 12.71 -7.69 -10.61
N GLY A 96 11.42 -7.89 -10.39
CA GLY A 96 10.38 -7.03 -10.96
C GLY A 96 10.46 -5.61 -10.38
N THR A 97 10.61 -5.49 -9.07
CA THR A 97 10.75 -4.21 -8.37
C THR A 97 11.98 -3.44 -8.85
N LYS A 98 13.14 -4.12 -9.01
CA LYS A 98 14.38 -3.50 -9.51
C LYS A 98 14.15 -2.79 -10.84
N LYS A 99 13.59 -3.49 -11.82
CA LYS A 99 13.36 -2.91 -13.15
C LYS A 99 12.46 -1.67 -13.06
N ARG A 100 11.35 -1.78 -12.30
CA ARG A 100 10.33 -0.74 -12.21
C ARG A 100 10.80 0.51 -11.48
N ILE A 101 11.55 0.36 -10.39
CA ILE A 101 12.04 1.51 -9.65
C ILE A 101 13.11 2.30 -10.45
N LEU A 102 13.94 1.63 -11.23
CA LEU A 102 14.90 2.30 -12.10
C LEU A 102 14.20 3.02 -13.26
N GLU A 103 13.19 2.42 -13.89
CA GLU A 103 12.33 3.09 -14.87
C GLU A 103 11.66 4.35 -14.30
N ILE A 104 11.21 4.32 -13.03
CA ILE A 104 10.66 5.50 -12.35
C ILE A 104 11.75 6.55 -12.12
N ALA A 105 12.92 6.16 -11.65
CA ALA A 105 14.01 7.08 -11.37
C ALA A 105 14.47 7.85 -12.63
N GLU A 106 14.50 7.18 -13.79
CA GLU A 106 14.86 7.75 -15.09
C GLU A 106 13.89 8.86 -15.55
N THR A 107 12.66 8.93 -15.00
CA THR A 107 11.71 10.03 -15.30
C THR A 107 12.08 11.33 -14.60
N GLY A 108 13.03 11.29 -13.68
CA GLY A 108 13.50 12.45 -12.90
C GLY A 108 12.53 12.84 -11.77
N VAL A 109 11.77 11.90 -11.23
CA VAL A 109 11.02 12.11 -9.97
C VAL A 109 11.98 12.29 -8.81
N THR A 110 11.57 13.07 -7.83
CA THR A 110 12.35 13.31 -6.59
C THR A 110 11.83 12.50 -5.40
N ALA A 111 10.67 11.88 -5.53
CA ALA A 111 10.11 11.01 -4.52
C ALA A 111 9.26 9.90 -5.14
N VAL A 112 9.10 8.77 -4.41
CA VAL A 112 8.25 7.65 -4.84
C VAL A 112 7.42 7.15 -3.67
N VAL A 113 6.11 7.03 -3.88
CA VAL A 113 5.18 6.36 -3.00
C VAL A 113 5.13 4.88 -3.35
N CYS A 114 5.59 4.02 -2.45
CA CYS A 114 5.47 2.56 -2.58
C CYS A 114 4.26 2.08 -1.80
N ILE A 115 3.48 1.15 -2.38
CA ILE A 115 2.28 0.64 -1.73
C ILE A 115 2.54 -0.34 -0.58
N SER A 116 3.78 -0.73 -0.34
CA SER A 116 4.17 -1.58 0.79
C SER A 116 5.62 -1.38 1.18
N ASP A 117 5.95 -1.69 2.42
CA ASP A 117 7.34 -1.63 2.91
C ASP A 117 8.24 -2.63 2.19
N LEU A 118 7.72 -3.77 1.77
CA LEU A 118 8.50 -4.76 1.02
C LEU A 118 9.00 -4.19 -0.32
N LEU A 119 8.11 -3.46 -1.03
CA LEU A 119 8.48 -2.76 -2.26
C LEU A 119 9.43 -1.60 -1.97
N ALA A 120 9.17 -0.82 -0.91
CA ALA A 120 9.99 0.30 -0.51
C ALA A 120 11.43 -0.11 -0.15
N CYS A 121 11.60 -1.14 0.70
CA CYS A 121 12.92 -1.67 1.05
C CYS A 121 13.70 -2.19 -0.17
N THR A 122 12.98 -2.86 -1.09
CA THR A 122 13.59 -3.32 -2.34
C THR A 122 13.99 -2.15 -3.24
N ALA A 123 13.12 -1.12 -3.33
CA ALA A 123 13.37 0.09 -4.12
C ALA A 123 14.60 0.83 -3.60
N VAL A 124 14.70 1.10 -2.29
CA VAL A 124 15.86 1.74 -1.65
C VAL A 124 17.15 0.99 -1.99
N LYS A 125 17.16 -0.32 -1.79
CA LYS A 125 18.32 -1.17 -2.08
C LYS A 125 18.76 -1.08 -3.54
N GLU A 126 17.82 -1.12 -4.49
CA GLU A 126 18.16 -1.14 -5.91
C GLU A 126 18.54 0.25 -6.44
N LEU A 127 17.95 1.33 -5.87
CA LEU A 127 18.38 2.71 -6.15
C LEU A 127 19.83 2.94 -5.71
N ILE A 128 20.17 2.58 -4.46
CA ILE A 128 21.54 2.72 -3.95
C ILE A 128 22.53 1.91 -4.79
N ARG A 129 22.18 0.70 -5.20
CA ARG A 129 23.01 -0.12 -6.11
C ARG A 129 23.20 0.49 -7.48
N ALA A 130 22.26 1.30 -7.94
CA ALA A 130 22.35 2.03 -9.20
C ALA A 130 23.06 3.38 -9.08
N GLY A 131 23.51 3.76 -7.87
CA GLY A 131 24.28 4.98 -7.63
C GLY A 131 23.45 6.17 -7.17
N TYR A 132 22.15 6.01 -6.92
CA TYR A 132 21.31 7.07 -6.33
C TYR A 132 21.50 7.14 -4.82
N SER A 133 21.48 8.34 -4.29
CA SER A 133 21.37 8.60 -2.83
C SER A 133 19.91 8.63 -2.41
N VAL A 134 19.59 7.93 -1.32
CA VAL A 134 18.25 7.94 -0.72
C VAL A 134 18.43 8.45 0.72
N PRO A 135 17.77 9.54 1.13
CA PRO A 135 16.68 10.23 0.44
C PRO A 135 17.11 11.40 -0.49
N GLU A 136 18.40 11.74 -0.61
CA GLU A 136 18.89 12.99 -1.18
C GLU A 136 18.51 13.18 -2.66
N ASP A 137 18.66 12.12 -3.49
CA ASP A 137 18.27 12.16 -4.90
C ASP A 137 16.80 11.76 -5.08
N ILE A 138 16.36 10.72 -4.37
CA ILE A 138 15.00 10.20 -4.45
C ILE A 138 14.52 9.77 -3.05
N SER A 139 13.50 10.42 -2.53
CA SER A 139 12.83 10.04 -1.28
C SER A 139 11.87 8.86 -1.51
N ILE A 140 11.83 7.91 -0.58
CA ILE A 140 10.96 6.73 -0.67
C ILE A 140 10.03 6.69 0.55
N THR A 141 8.73 6.45 0.31
CA THR A 141 7.79 6.13 1.37
C THR A 141 7.25 4.71 1.20
N GLY A 142 7.03 4.04 2.33
CA GLY A 142 6.44 2.70 2.40
C GLY A 142 5.01 2.70 2.95
N TYR A 143 4.49 1.51 3.14
CA TYR A 143 3.19 1.26 3.75
C TYR A 143 3.25 -0.07 4.52
N ASP A 144 2.65 -0.14 5.70
CA ASP A 144 2.44 -1.25 6.63
C ASP A 144 3.19 -1.13 7.97
N ASN A 145 4.25 -0.33 8.06
CA ASN A 145 5.13 -0.22 9.22
C ASN A 145 5.63 -1.60 9.70
N LEU A 146 6.24 -2.33 8.76
CA LEU A 146 6.85 -3.63 9.04
C LEU A 146 8.28 -3.45 9.57
N PRO A 147 8.79 -4.37 10.43
CA PRO A 147 10.15 -4.28 10.94
C PRO A 147 11.25 -4.02 9.89
N PRO A 148 11.19 -4.59 8.66
CA PRO A 148 12.19 -4.29 7.65
C PRO A 148 12.31 -2.81 7.28
N SER A 149 11.26 -2.00 7.41
CA SER A 149 11.33 -0.57 7.10
C SER A 149 12.17 0.20 8.12
N GLU A 150 12.15 -0.21 9.39
CA GLU A 150 12.98 0.37 10.46
C GLU A 150 14.47 -0.01 10.29
N TYR A 151 14.74 -1.26 9.88
CA TYR A 151 16.12 -1.77 9.73
C TYR A 151 16.71 -1.53 8.33
N SER A 152 15.97 -0.92 7.43
CA SER A 152 16.50 -0.49 6.12
C SER A 152 17.59 0.56 6.32
N GLN A 153 18.51 0.66 5.36
CA GLN A 153 19.54 1.70 5.36
C GLN A 153 19.47 2.48 4.05
N PRO A 154 18.98 3.73 4.12
CA PRO A 154 18.41 4.44 5.28
C PRO A 154 17.07 3.83 5.74
N PRO A 155 16.63 4.12 6.98
CA PRO A 155 15.29 3.74 7.45
C PRO A 155 14.21 4.43 6.59
N ILE A 156 13.06 3.77 6.45
CA ILE A 156 12.00 4.20 5.53
C ILE A 156 10.87 4.87 6.30
N THR A 157 10.49 6.06 5.88
CA THR A 157 9.23 6.69 6.29
C THR A 157 8.08 5.82 5.77
N THR A 158 7.20 5.36 6.66
CA THR A 158 6.12 4.43 6.31
C THR A 158 4.81 4.80 6.99
N LEU A 159 3.72 4.25 6.48
CA LEU A 159 2.38 4.39 7.01
C LEU A 159 2.03 3.18 7.88
N SER A 160 1.67 3.45 9.13
CA SER A 160 1.32 2.40 10.09
C SER A 160 -0.17 2.06 10.03
N GLN A 161 -0.47 0.78 9.94
CA GLN A 161 -1.82 0.24 10.09
C GLN A 161 -2.05 -0.20 11.54
N ASN A 162 -3.27 0.02 12.07
CA ASN A 162 -3.63 -0.49 13.40
C ASN A 162 -3.97 -1.99 13.34
N ARG A 163 -2.94 -2.83 13.20
CA ARG A 163 -3.07 -4.28 13.08
C ARG A 163 -3.80 -4.94 14.26
N ILE A 164 -3.62 -4.38 15.47
CA ILE A 164 -4.31 -4.87 16.68
C ILE A 164 -5.82 -4.64 16.55
N HIS A 165 -6.22 -3.46 16.10
CA HIS A 165 -7.63 -3.14 15.91
C HIS A 165 -8.26 -3.98 14.80
N ILE A 166 -7.55 -4.15 13.69
CA ILE A 166 -7.97 -5.04 12.58
C ILE A 166 -8.20 -6.45 13.09
N GLY A 167 -7.23 -7.00 13.85
CA GLY A 167 -7.34 -8.35 14.43
C GLY A 167 -8.53 -8.51 15.38
N LYS A 168 -8.75 -7.55 16.29
CA LYS A 168 -9.91 -7.54 17.20
C LYS A 168 -11.22 -7.46 16.43
N THR A 169 -11.32 -6.59 15.44
CA THR A 169 -12.52 -6.44 14.59
C THR A 169 -12.80 -7.73 13.82
N THR A 170 -11.78 -8.33 13.23
CA THR A 170 -11.87 -9.60 12.50
C THR A 170 -12.43 -10.70 13.40
N PHE A 171 -11.88 -10.84 14.60
CA PHE A 171 -12.34 -11.84 15.56
C PHE A 171 -13.81 -11.62 15.98
N PHE A 172 -14.16 -10.37 16.31
CA PHE A 172 -15.53 -10.00 16.66
C PHE A 172 -16.51 -10.32 15.53
N MET A 173 -16.17 -9.97 14.30
CA MET A 173 -17.00 -10.26 13.13
C MET A 173 -17.21 -11.76 12.94
N LEU A 174 -16.15 -12.57 13.05
CA LEU A 174 -16.25 -14.03 12.95
C LEU A 174 -17.19 -14.60 14.02
N GLN A 175 -17.12 -14.10 15.26
CA GLN A 175 -18.05 -14.53 16.32
C GLN A 175 -19.50 -14.17 15.98
N GLN A 176 -19.75 -12.97 15.49
CA GLN A 176 -21.09 -12.54 15.11
C GLN A 176 -21.65 -13.40 13.95
N MET A 177 -20.83 -13.62 12.92
CA MET A 177 -21.21 -14.45 11.78
C MET A 177 -21.47 -15.91 12.17
N LYS A 178 -20.69 -16.46 13.12
CA LYS A 178 -20.95 -17.79 13.69
C LYS A 178 -22.31 -17.88 14.40
N ASN A 179 -22.77 -16.77 14.99
CA ASN A 179 -24.07 -16.67 15.66
C ASN A 179 -25.22 -16.33 14.68
N GLY A 180 -24.99 -16.41 13.37
CA GLY A 180 -26.00 -16.18 12.33
C GLY A 180 -26.22 -14.70 11.97
N ILE A 181 -25.41 -13.78 12.48
CA ILE A 181 -25.51 -12.36 12.16
C ILE A 181 -24.80 -12.10 10.81
N HIS A 182 -25.53 -11.60 9.83
CA HIS A 182 -24.97 -11.22 8.54
C HIS A 182 -24.23 -9.87 8.64
N ILE A 183 -22.91 -9.91 8.44
CA ILE A 183 -22.05 -8.72 8.36
C ILE A 183 -21.43 -8.66 6.96
N LYS A 184 -21.69 -7.60 6.22
CA LYS A 184 -21.17 -7.50 4.84
C LYS A 184 -19.71 -7.03 4.79
N SER A 185 -19.38 -5.93 5.45
CA SER A 185 -18.03 -5.36 5.47
C SER A 185 -17.91 -4.34 6.57
N VAL A 186 -16.76 -4.27 7.20
CA VAL A 186 -16.39 -3.20 8.12
C VAL A 186 -15.06 -2.64 7.65
N MET A 187 -15.04 -1.33 7.42
CA MET A 187 -13.80 -0.56 7.31
C MET A 187 -13.54 0.02 8.70
N PRO A 188 -12.74 -0.64 9.53
CA PRO A 188 -12.38 -0.02 10.79
C PRO A 188 -11.69 1.30 10.48
N VAL A 189 -12.04 2.35 11.19
CA VAL A 189 -11.32 3.62 11.10
C VAL A 189 -9.86 3.32 11.36
N SER A 190 -9.07 3.28 10.31
CA SER A 190 -7.64 3.09 10.47
C SER A 190 -7.03 4.39 10.92
N TYR A 191 -6.47 4.36 12.08
CA TYR A 191 -5.46 5.34 12.43
C TYR A 191 -4.22 5.01 11.60
N THR A 192 -4.22 5.46 10.34
CA THR A 192 -3.04 5.44 9.53
C THR A 192 -2.26 6.69 9.90
N HIS A 193 -1.11 6.55 10.48
CA HIS A 193 -0.22 7.67 10.76
C HIS A 193 1.15 7.40 10.15
N LEU A 194 1.77 8.47 9.73
CA LEU A 194 3.12 8.45 9.18
C LEU A 194 4.10 8.17 10.32
N THR A 195 4.87 7.11 10.18
CA THR A 195 5.99 6.80 11.09
C THR A 195 7.27 7.27 10.41
N LEU A 196 7.94 8.22 11.06
CA LEU A 196 9.24 8.75 10.65
C LEU A 196 10.35 7.91 11.29
N PRO A 197 11.49 7.71 10.63
CA PRO A 197 12.66 7.09 11.22
C PRO A 197 13.25 7.91 12.34
#